data_2d68dd5f7ca264f103d0caf49b3a7940
#
_entry.id   2d68dd5f7ca264f103d0caf49b3a7940
#
_cell.length_a   1.000
_cell.length_b   1.000
_cell.length_c   1.000
_cell.angle_alpha   90.00
_cell.angle_beta   90.00
_cell.angle_gamma   90.00
#
_symmetry.space_group_name_H-M   'P 1'
#
loop_
_entity.id
_entity.type
_entity.pdbx_description
1 polymer ?
#
loop_
_entity_poly.entity_id
_entity_poly.type
_entity_poly.pdbx_seq_one_letter_code
_entity_poly.pdbx_strand_id
1 'polypeptide(L)'
;FKKNGKYYLLTHQIIFGKEIQLFESDFPIGPWHSKKTVYCTPETGGDVFTYNSFVHPELSINDELIISYNINSFDFWSLFDNADLYRPKFIKVENWQ
;
A
#
# COMPACT_ATOMS: atom_id res chain seq x y z
N PHE A 1 -0.92 12.67 -1.97
CA PHE A 1 -2.02 13.38 -1.27
C PHE A 1 -1.44 14.39 -0.28
N LYS A 2 -2.28 15.31 0.16
CA LYS A 2 -1.87 16.37 1.08
C LYS A 2 -2.58 16.22 2.43
N LYS A 3 -1.84 16.36 3.52
CA LYS A 3 -2.39 16.34 4.88
C LYS A 3 -1.56 17.24 5.78
N ASN A 4 -2.25 18.12 6.53
CA ASN A 4 -1.59 19.03 7.49
C ASN A 4 -0.44 19.84 6.88
N GLY A 5 -0.61 20.33 5.66
CA GLY A 5 0.38 21.17 4.98
C GLY A 5 1.54 20.43 4.33
N LYS A 6 1.56 19.10 4.41
CA LYS A 6 2.58 18.27 3.77
C LYS A 6 1.99 17.38 2.70
N TYR A 7 2.83 17.04 1.72
CA TYR A 7 2.48 16.10 0.66
C TYR A 7 3.05 14.73 0.96
N TYR A 8 2.32 13.69 0.60
CA TYR A 8 2.70 12.31 0.86
C TYR A 8 2.59 11.48 -0.41
N LEU A 9 3.57 10.61 -0.61
CA LEU A 9 3.61 9.66 -1.72
C LEU A 9 3.62 8.26 -1.13
N LEU A 10 2.59 7.48 -1.47
CA LEU A 10 2.52 6.08 -1.09
C LEU A 10 3.08 5.24 -2.22
N THR A 11 4.00 4.34 -1.89
CA THR A 11 4.59 3.42 -2.86
C THR A 11 4.55 2.00 -2.33
N HIS A 12 4.53 1.04 -3.25
CA HIS A 12 4.75 -0.36 -2.94
C HIS A 12 6.21 -0.70 -3.22
N GLN A 13 6.81 -1.52 -2.37
CA GLN A 13 8.18 -1.96 -2.58
C GLN A 13 8.33 -2.59 -3.97
N ILE A 14 9.36 -2.19 -4.70
CA ILE A 14 9.58 -2.65 -6.06
C ILE A 14 9.86 -4.16 -6.12
N ILE A 15 9.59 -4.75 -7.31
CA ILE A 15 9.69 -6.18 -7.56
C ILE A 15 8.78 -6.98 -6.62
N PHE A 16 7.54 -6.50 -6.48
CA PHE A 16 6.49 -7.15 -5.71
C PHE A 16 6.88 -7.47 -4.25
N GLY A 17 7.64 -6.58 -3.63
CA GLY A 17 7.99 -6.70 -2.22
C GLY A 17 6.79 -6.56 -1.29
N LYS A 18 6.99 -6.87 -0.02
CA LYS A 18 5.90 -6.86 0.97
C LYS A 18 5.65 -5.50 1.63
N GLU A 19 6.58 -4.56 1.49
CA GLU A 19 6.49 -3.29 2.21
C GLU A 19 5.70 -2.24 1.44
N ILE A 20 4.75 -1.61 2.12
CA ILE A 20 4.08 -0.41 1.65
C ILE A 20 4.74 0.77 2.35
N GLN A 21 5.25 1.72 1.57
CA GLN A 21 6.12 2.78 2.05
C GLN A 21 5.49 4.13 1.81
N LEU A 22 5.72 5.05 2.74
CA LEU A 22 5.25 6.43 2.66
C LEU A 22 6.42 7.38 2.68
N PHE A 23 6.41 8.33 1.75
CA PHE A 23 7.37 9.44 1.69
C PHE A 23 6.64 10.75 1.91
N GLU A 24 7.37 11.75 2.38
CA GLU A 24 6.79 13.08 2.57
C GLU A 24 7.59 14.16 1.83
N SER A 25 6.94 15.28 1.55
CA SER A 25 7.55 16.45 0.96
C SER A 25 6.78 17.70 1.36
N ASP A 26 7.48 18.83 1.36
CA ASP A 26 6.86 20.15 1.53
C ASP A 26 6.23 20.66 0.22
N PHE A 27 6.55 20.03 -0.92
CA PHE A 27 6.10 20.43 -2.24
C PHE A 27 5.50 19.24 -2.99
N PRO A 28 4.51 19.48 -3.89
CA PRO A 28 3.80 18.38 -4.58
C PRO A 28 4.69 17.57 -5.54
N ILE A 29 5.81 18.13 -5.98
CA ILE A 29 6.73 17.45 -6.91
C ILE A 29 7.99 16.92 -6.21
N GLY A 30 8.06 17.02 -4.88
CA GLY A 30 9.23 16.62 -4.11
C GLY A 30 10.14 17.81 -3.80
N PRO A 31 11.37 17.56 -3.31
CA PRO A 31 11.97 16.23 -3.16
C PRO A 31 11.28 15.39 -2.07
N TRP A 32 11.20 14.11 -2.33
CA TRP A 32 10.58 13.14 -1.42
C TRP A 32 11.63 12.62 -0.44
N HIS A 33 11.26 12.55 0.83
CA HIS A 33 12.16 12.15 1.91
C HIS A 33 11.40 11.44 3.03
N SER A 34 12.12 11.06 4.08
CA SER A 34 11.55 10.46 5.29
C SER A 34 10.77 9.17 5.00
N LYS A 35 11.41 8.25 4.25
CA LYS A 35 10.82 6.96 3.93
C LYS A 35 10.41 6.22 5.19
N LYS A 36 9.16 5.76 5.22
CA LYS A 36 8.60 5.03 6.34
C LYS A 36 7.80 3.84 5.83
N THR A 37 8.05 2.66 6.38
CA THR A 37 7.21 1.50 6.10
C THR A 37 5.97 1.60 6.96
N VAL A 38 4.79 1.69 6.32
CA VAL A 38 3.52 1.83 7.02
C VAL A 38 2.77 0.52 7.15
N TYR A 39 3.09 -0.46 6.31
CA TYR A 39 2.47 -1.77 6.37
C TYR A 39 3.32 -2.82 5.65
N CYS A 40 3.32 -4.05 6.17
CA CYS A 40 3.90 -5.21 5.50
C CYS A 40 2.78 -6.18 5.17
N THR A 41 2.64 -6.52 3.88
CA THR A 41 1.57 -7.40 3.43
C THR A 41 1.84 -8.84 3.85
N PRO A 42 0.96 -9.45 4.69
CA PRO A 42 1.21 -10.80 5.20
C PRO A 42 1.06 -11.88 4.13
N GLU A 43 0.35 -11.57 3.03
CA GLU A 43 0.12 -12.51 1.94
C GLU A 43 1.35 -12.79 1.09
N THR A 44 2.33 -11.87 1.09
CA THR A 44 3.52 -11.99 0.24
C THR A 44 4.42 -13.13 0.72
N GLY A 45 4.72 -14.07 -0.18
CA GLY A 45 5.61 -15.18 0.09
C GLY A 45 5.39 -16.31 -0.89
N GLY A 46 6.41 -17.14 -1.14
CA GLY A 46 6.33 -18.21 -2.13
C GLY A 46 5.97 -17.67 -3.51
N ASP A 47 4.91 -18.20 -4.11
CA ASP A 47 4.41 -17.75 -5.40
C ASP A 47 3.47 -16.55 -5.30
N VAL A 48 3.09 -16.14 -4.11
CA VAL A 48 2.14 -15.05 -3.88
C VAL A 48 2.88 -13.72 -3.75
N PHE A 49 2.40 -12.71 -4.45
CA PHE A 49 2.96 -11.36 -4.38
C PHE A 49 1.86 -10.32 -4.29
N THR A 50 2.23 -9.14 -3.79
CA THR A 50 1.34 -8.00 -3.65
C THR A 50 1.87 -6.81 -4.46
N TYR A 51 0.96 -5.95 -4.92
CA TYR A 51 1.32 -4.83 -5.79
C TYR A 51 0.21 -3.77 -5.83
N ASN A 52 0.49 -2.66 -6.50
CA ASN A 52 -0.49 -1.58 -6.74
C ASN A 52 -1.16 -1.08 -5.47
N SER A 53 -0.35 -0.60 -4.52
CA SER A 53 -0.88 0.05 -3.33
C SER A 53 -1.40 1.45 -3.66
N PHE A 54 -2.63 1.74 -3.23
CA PHE A 54 -3.24 3.06 -3.37
C PHE A 54 -3.79 3.54 -2.04
N VAL A 55 -3.66 4.83 -1.78
CA VAL A 55 -4.35 5.46 -0.68
C VAL A 55 -5.72 5.95 -1.15
N HIS A 56 -6.70 5.86 -0.27
CA HIS A 56 -8.07 6.31 -0.51
C HIS A 56 -8.43 7.42 0.48
N PRO A 57 -8.00 8.67 0.23
CA PRO A 57 -8.26 9.78 1.16
C PRO A 57 -9.76 10.02 1.38
N GLU A 58 -10.57 9.76 0.35
CA GLU A 58 -12.02 9.93 0.39
C GLU A 58 -12.72 8.97 1.36
N LEU A 59 -12.07 7.85 1.67
CA LEU A 59 -12.60 6.86 2.62
C LEU A 59 -12.01 7.03 4.02
N SER A 60 -11.00 7.86 4.17
CA SER A 60 -10.32 8.06 5.45
C SER A 60 -11.13 8.94 6.37
N ILE A 61 -11.27 8.52 7.62
CA ILE A 61 -11.95 9.27 8.68
C ILE A 61 -10.91 9.63 9.73
N ASN A 62 -10.89 10.88 10.19
CA ASN A 62 -9.92 11.39 11.15
C ASN A 62 -8.49 11.28 10.59
N ASP A 63 -7.56 10.71 11.36
CA ASP A 63 -6.16 10.57 10.98
C ASP A 63 -5.83 9.15 10.50
N GLU A 64 -6.85 8.41 10.08
CA GLU A 64 -6.67 7.08 9.52
C GLU A 64 -6.27 7.15 8.05
N LEU A 65 -5.48 6.20 7.61
CA LEU A 65 -5.10 6.04 6.21
C LEU A 65 -5.69 4.74 5.69
N ILE A 66 -6.60 4.84 4.73
CA ILE A 66 -7.18 3.67 4.08
C ILE A 66 -6.36 3.36 2.83
N ILE A 67 -5.82 2.16 2.78
CA ILE A 67 -4.95 1.70 1.69
C ILE A 67 -5.54 0.44 1.10
N SER A 68 -5.51 0.33 -0.22
CA SER A 68 -5.79 -0.92 -0.91
C SER A 68 -4.54 -1.45 -1.59
N TYR A 69 -4.46 -2.75 -1.72
CA TYR A 69 -3.44 -3.39 -2.54
C TYR A 69 -3.99 -4.64 -3.18
N ASN A 70 -3.34 -5.07 -4.25
CA ASN A 70 -3.74 -6.24 -5.01
C ASN A 70 -2.83 -7.42 -4.67
N ILE A 71 -3.40 -8.62 -4.77
CA ILE A 71 -2.70 -9.88 -4.54
C ILE A 71 -2.78 -10.70 -5.82
N ASN A 72 -1.68 -11.32 -6.20
CA ASN A 72 -1.64 -12.23 -7.34
C ASN A 72 -0.63 -13.35 -7.06
N SER A 73 -0.57 -14.31 -7.97
CA SER A 73 0.32 -15.46 -7.83
C SER A 73 1.04 -15.75 -9.14
N PHE A 74 2.29 -16.19 -9.05
CA PHE A 74 3.00 -16.76 -10.19
C PHE A 74 2.49 -18.16 -10.54
N ASP A 75 1.74 -18.81 -9.64
CA ASP A 75 1.05 -20.07 -9.91
C ASP A 75 -0.35 -19.77 -10.42
N PHE A 76 -0.53 -19.88 -11.73
CA PHE A 76 -1.80 -19.58 -12.40
C PHE A 76 -2.97 -20.39 -11.83
N TRP A 77 -2.75 -21.66 -11.51
CA TRP A 77 -3.83 -22.56 -11.06
C TRP A 77 -4.35 -22.21 -9.67
N SER A 78 -3.52 -21.62 -8.82
CA SER A 78 -3.96 -21.21 -7.49
C SER A 78 -5.00 -20.10 -7.52
N LEU A 79 -5.07 -19.33 -8.62
CA LEU A 79 -6.08 -18.28 -8.80
C LEU A 79 -7.49 -18.85 -8.86
N PHE A 80 -7.64 -20.07 -9.37
CA PHE A 80 -8.95 -20.75 -9.43
C PHE A 80 -9.31 -21.36 -8.08
N ASP A 81 -8.33 -21.90 -7.37
CA ASP A 81 -8.55 -22.59 -6.09
C ASP A 81 -8.87 -21.62 -4.95
N ASN A 82 -8.31 -20.41 -4.99
CA ASN A 82 -8.42 -19.43 -3.91
C ASN A 82 -8.78 -18.04 -4.43
N ALA A 83 -9.86 -17.95 -5.22
CA ALA A 83 -10.29 -16.70 -5.84
C ALA A 83 -10.48 -15.56 -4.81
N ASP A 84 -10.98 -15.87 -3.61
CA ASP A 84 -11.21 -14.86 -2.57
C ASP A 84 -9.91 -14.25 -2.04
N LEU A 85 -8.81 -15.02 -2.05
CA LEU A 85 -7.49 -14.51 -1.64
C LEU A 85 -6.99 -13.42 -2.58
N TYR A 86 -7.34 -13.50 -3.86
CA TYR A 86 -6.83 -12.62 -4.91
C TYR A 86 -7.72 -11.40 -5.18
N ARG A 87 -8.64 -11.11 -4.29
CA ARG A 87 -9.40 -9.86 -4.33
C ARG A 87 -8.57 -8.72 -3.74
N PRO A 88 -8.80 -7.47 -4.18
CA PRO A 88 -8.16 -6.33 -3.54
C PRO A 88 -8.42 -6.31 -2.04
N LYS A 89 -7.39 -6.04 -1.26
CA LYS A 89 -7.48 -5.90 0.19
C LYS A 89 -7.49 -4.43 0.56
N PHE A 90 -8.33 -4.10 1.53
CA PHE A 90 -8.35 -2.77 2.13
C PHE A 90 -7.85 -2.87 3.57
N ILE A 91 -6.95 -1.98 3.94
CA ILE A 91 -6.43 -1.90 5.30
C ILE A 91 -6.55 -0.48 5.82
N LYS A 92 -6.60 -0.37 7.13
CA LYS A 92 -6.63 0.90 7.83
C LYS A 92 -5.35 1.02 8.65
N VAL A 93 -4.58 2.09 8.42
CA VAL A 93 -3.36 2.38 9.17
C VAL A 93 -3.60 3.61 10.05
N GLU A 94 -3.40 3.45 11.35
CA GLU A 94 -3.49 4.53 12.32
C GLU A 94 -2.09 5.02 12.68
N ASN A 95 -1.99 6.27 13.15
CA ASN A 95 -0.72 6.86 13.62
C ASN A 95 0.39 6.80 12.56
N TRP A 96 0.03 7.03 11.31
CA TRP A 96 0.96 6.91 10.19
C TRP A 96 1.85 8.15 10.00
N GLN A 97 1.50 9.27 10.61
CA GLN A 97 2.25 10.52 10.52
C GLN A 97 3.47 10.58 11.43
#